data_0c1856717181d2a6897bb3ef2cb178df
#
_entry.id   0c1856717181d2a6897bb3ef2cb178df
#
_cell.length_a   1.000
_cell.length_b   1.000
_cell.length_c   1.000
_cell.angle_alpha   90.00
_cell.angle_beta   90.00
_cell.angle_gamma   90.00
#
_symmetry.space_group_name_H-M   'P 1'
#
loop_
_entity.id
_entity.type
_entity.pdbx_description
1 polymer ?
#
loop_
_entity_poly.entity_id
_entity_poly.type
_entity_poly.pdbx_seq_one_letter_code
_entity_poly.pdbx_strand_id
1 'polypeptide(L)'
;QAATLAWNAGHRNAAIITPQADNYLRLQNTFAEIWLNKGGRLVSRSTFSGENDYSDVIKRVMAIDSSEARADSLLDLLPRTNMEFTPRRRNDIDFIFLIANPGQGRQIKPTLAFYFAGDIPVYATASIYDGLNNQSTNQDLNGIVFTTEPWVLNSSDPLKTEITSNLRPVQGTLQRLRAMGIDSFRLYARLRQFADKEIDSLQGATGTLSMSENGIIHRNLDVARFVNGIATEAESS
;
A
#
# COMPACT_ATOMS: atom_id res chain seq x y z
N GLN A 1 6.48 3.28 -7.50
CA GLN A 1 5.17 3.84 -7.84
C GLN A 1 4.47 4.48 -6.64
N ALA A 2 4.23 3.80 -5.51
CA ALA A 2 3.55 4.38 -4.34
C ALA A 2 4.15 5.71 -3.87
N ALA A 3 5.50 5.80 -3.79
CA ALA A 3 6.19 7.05 -3.46
C ALA A 3 5.94 8.16 -4.51
N THR A 4 5.85 7.81 -5.79
CA THR A 4 5.57 8.78 -6.85
C THR A 4 4.12 9.26 -6.79
N LEU A 5 3.17 8.37 -6.54
CA LEU A 5 1.76 8.74 -6.37
C LEU A 5 1.59 9.70 -5.19
N ALA A 6 2.16 9.38 -4.04
CA ALA A 6 2.09 10.25 -2.87
C ALA A 6 2.76 11.61 -3.11
N TRP A 7 3.89 11.63 -3.81
CA TRP A 7 4.59 12.87 -4.17
C TRP A 7 3.77 13.76 -5.09
N ASN A 8 3.16 13.18 -6.13
CA ASN A 8 2.31 13.90 -7.08
C ASN A 8 1.04 14.44 -6.43
N ALA A 9 0.51 13.73 -5.43
CA ALA A 9 -0.60 14.21 -4.60
C ALA A 9 -0.22 15.37 -3.65
N GLY A 10 1.03 15.83 -3.67
CA GLY A 10 1.49 16.96 -2.87
C GLY A 10 2.02 16.61 -1.48
N HIS A 11 2.04 15.32 -1.10
CA HIS A 11 2.55 14.89 0.21
C HIS A 11 4.07 15.05 0.31
N ARG A 12 4.56 15.37 1.52
CA ARG A 12 6.00 15.56 1.79
C ARG A 12 6.48 14.80 3.02
N ASN A 13 5.60 14.51 3.97
CA ASN A 13 5.91 13.88 5.26
C ASN A 13 5.25 12.51 5.36
N ALA A 14 6.05 11.46 5.33
CA ALA A 14 5.59 10.08 5.36
C ALA A 14 5.74 9.44 6.73
N ALA A 15 4.75 8.63 7.13
CA ALA A 15 4.91 7.61 8.14
C ALA A 15 4.86 6.22 7.49
N ILE A 16 5.58 5.24 8.06
CA ILE A 16 5.60 3.86 7.53
C ILE A 16 5.14 2.90 8.61
N ILE A 17 4.22 2.00 8.24
CA ILE A 17 3.76 0.89 9.07
C ILE A 17 3.96 -0.41 8.28
N THR A 18 4.72 -1.37 8.83
CA THR A 18 5.08 -2.61 8.14
C THR A 18 5.18 -3.81 9.08
N PRO A 19 4.95 -5.05 8.61
CA PRO A 19 5.25 -6.23 9.39
C PRO A 19 6.74 -6.35 9.71
N GLN A 20 7.05 -6.93 10.88
CA GLN A 20 8.42 -7.19 11.32
C GLN A 20 8.93 -8.50 10.70
N ALA A 21 9.24 -8.47 9.40
CA ALA A 21 9.88 -9.59 8.70
C ALA A 21 10.84 -9.05 7.64
N ASP A 22 11.93 -9.74 7.38
CA ASP A 22 13.05 -9.27 6.55
C ASP A 22 12.66 -8.81 5.15
N ASN A 23 11.76 -9.55 4.49
CA ASN A 23 11.25 -9.20 3.17
C ASN A 23 10.48 -7.87 3.17
N TYR A 24 9.69 -7.60 4.20
CA TYR A 24 8.93 -6.36 4.34
C TYR A 24 9.83 -5.19 4.78
N LEU A 25 10.82 -5.46 5.63
CA LEU A 25 11.82 -4.45 6.01
C LEU A 25 12.66 -3.98 4.82
N ARG A 26 13.01 -4.88 3.89
CA ARG A 26 13.68 -4.50 2.63
C ARG A 26 12.78 -3.58 1.79
N LEU A 27 11.51 -3.92 1.65
CA LEU A 27 10.55 -3.11 0.90
C LEU A 27 10.34 -1.73 1.55
N GLN A 28 10.25 -1.69 2.90
CA GLN A 28 10.22 -0.45 3.66
C GLN A 28 11.45 0.43 3.39
N ASN A 29 12.64 -0.17 3.40
CA ASN A 29 13.90 0.56 3.17
C ASN A 29 13.96 1.09 1.73
N THR A 30 13.57 0.29 0.75
CA THR A 30 13.48 0.73 -0.66
C THR A 30 12.52 1.91 -0.83
N PHE A 31 11.34 1.83 -0.20
CA PHE A 31 10.40 2.97 -0.22
C PHE A 31 11.02 4.21 0.44
N ALA A 32 11.65 4.03 1.59
CA ALA A 32 12.28 5.10 2.35
C ALA A 32 13.37 5.81 1.54
N GLU A 33 14.23 5.03 0.87
CA GLU A 33 15.29 5.56 0.01
C GLU A 33 14.71 6.38 -1.16
N ILE A 34 13.74 5.81 -1.88
CA ILE A 34 13.08 6.50 -3.00
C ILE A 34 12.40 7.79 -2.51
N TRP A 35 11.73 7.74 -1.35
CA TRP A 35 11.05 8.89 -0.78
C TRP A 35 11.99 10.01 -0.40
N LEU A 36 13.09 9.68 0.27
CA LEU A 36 14.14 10.65 0.64
C LEU A 36 14.83 11.24 -0.58
N ASN A 37 15.11 10.43 -1.60
CA ASN A 37 15.71 10.90 -2.87
C ASN A 37 14.80 11.85 -3.64
N LYS A 38 13.48 11.76 -3.46
CA LYS A 38 12.52 12.75 -3.99
C LYS A 38 12.46 14.06 -3.16
N GLY A 39 13.15 14.13 -2.04
CA GLY A 39 13.12 15.28 -1.11
C GLY A 39 12.03 15.16 -0.05
N GLY A 40 11.38 14.01 0.08
CA GLY A 40 10.39 13.75 1.14
C GLY A 40 11.04 13.55 2.51
N ARG A 41 10.23 13.65 3.55
CA ARG A 41 10.67 13.43 4.95
C ARG A 41 10.01 12.17 5.51
N LEU A 42 10.78 11.40 6.28
CA LEU A 42 10.24 10.30 7.06
C LEU A 42 10.08 10.77 8.51
N VAL A 43 8.83 10.87 8.91
CA VAL A 43 8.44 11.39 10.22
C VAL A 43 8.38 10.28 11.26
N SER A 44 7.95 9.09 10.86
CA SER A 44 7.86 7.92 11.74
C SER A 44 8.01 6.62 10.97
N ARG A 45 8.56 5.60 11.63
CA ARG A 45 8.58 4.20 11.17
C ARG A 45 8.21 3.29 12.32
N SER A 46 7.31 2.36 12.09
CA SER A 46 6.96 1.35 13.09
C SER A 46 6.70 0.01 12.43
N THR A 47 7.05 -1.04 13.16
CA THR A 47 6.81 -2.42 12.75
C THR A 47 5.86 -3.09 13.73
N PHE A 48 5.07 -4.05 13.22
CA PHE A 48 4.20 -4.91 14.01
C PHE A 48 4.57 -6.38 13.83
N SER A 49 4.42 -7.16 14.90
CA SER A 49 4.69 -8.61 14.90
C SER A 49 3.41 -9.43 14.78
N GLY A 50 2.28 -8.88 15.21
CA GLY A 50 0.97 -9.56 15.21
C GLY A 50 -0.19 -8.60 15.49
N GLU A 51 -1.39 -9.17 15.57
CA GLU A 51 -2.62 -8.39 15.73
C GLU A 51 -2.68 -7.58 17.04
N ASN A 52 -2.09 -8.11 18.11
CA ASN A 52 -2.06 -7.45 19.42
C ASN A 52 -1.20 -6.17 19.42
N ASP A 53 -0.34 -5.98 18.41
CA ASP A 53 0.60 -4.87 18.36
C ASP A 53 0.04 -3.63 17.64
N TYR A 54 -1.09 -3.74 16.92
CA TYR A 54 -1.56 -2.65 16.06
C TYR A 54 -1.86 -1.36 16.82
N SER A 55 -2.50 -1.45 17.98
CA SER A 55 -2.77 -0.29 18.82
C SER A 55 -1.50 0.41 19.26
N ASP A 56 -0.51 -0.32 19.76
CA ASP A 56 0.74 0.24 20.25
C ASP A 56 1.59 0.82 19.12
N VAL A 57 1.59 0.14 17.96
CA VAL A 57 2.26 0.65 16.76
C VAL A 57 1.66 1.98 16.31
N ILE A 58 0.34 2.07 16.26
CA ILE A 58 -0.37 3.28 15.83
C ILE A 58 -0.19 4.40 16.86
N LYS A 59 -0.27 4.12 18.16
CA LYS A 59 0.02 5.11 19.21
C LYS A 59 1.43 5.70 19.04
N ARG A 60 2.44 4.86 18.80
CA ARG A 60 3.82 5.32 18.55
C ARG A 60 3.93 6.16 17.28
N VAL A 61 3.35 5.69 16.16
CA VAL A 61 3.39 6.45 14.89
C VAL A 61 2.73 7.80 15.04
N MET A 62 1.61 7.88 15.74
CA MET A 62 0.83 9.10 15.97
C MET A 62 1.32 9.91 17.16
N ALA A 63 2.37 9.46 17.88
CA ALA A 63 2.89 10.07 19.12
C ALA A 63 1.82 10.28 20.20
N ILE A 64 0.80 9.41 20.25
CA ILE A 64 -0.24 9.41 21.27
C ILE A 64 0.36 9.06 22.63
N ASP A 65 1.18 8.01 22.69
CA ASP A 65 1.93 7.58 23.87
C ASP A 65 2.75 8.73 24.47
N SER A 66 3.42 9.50 23.64
CA SER A 66 4.17 10.68 24.08
C SER A 66 3.24 11.80 24.59
N SER A 67 2.04 11.92 24.07
CA SER A 67 1.04 12.86 24.53
C SER A 67 0.46 12.43 25.88
N GLU A 68 0.17 11.14 26.06
CA GLU A 68 -0.26 10.54 27.32
C GLU A 68 0.79 10.74 28.42
N ALA A 69 2.06 10.38 28.15
CA ALA A 69 3.17 10.52 29.10
C ALA A 69 3.40 11.98 29.56
N ARG A 70 3.26 12.95 28.63
CA ARG A 70 3.33 14.38 29.01
C ARG A 70 2.19 14.80 29.93
N ALA A 71 0.98 14.28 29.69
CA ALA A 71 -0.15 14.57 30.55
C ALA A 71 0.04 14.00 31.94
N ASP A 72 0.48 12.75 32.06
CA ASP A 72 0.76 12.11 33.35
C ASP A 72 1.80 12.92 34.13
N SER A 73 2.89 13.34 33.47
CA SER A 73 3.92 14.17 34.10
C SER A 73 3.41 15.54 34.58
N LEU A 74 2.45 16.13 33.86
CA LEU A 74 1.82 17.39 34.27
C LEU A 74 0.83 17.20 35.43
N LEU A 75 0.06 16.12 35.42
CA LEU A 75 -0.88 15.78 36.48
C LEU A 75 -0.18 15.49 37.81
N ASP A 76 1.03 14.92 37.76
CA ASP A 76 1.87 14.67 38.94
C ASP A 76 2.36 15.98 39.59
N LEU A 77 2.49 17.04 38.79
CA LEU A 77 3.00 18.35 39.26
C LEU A 77 1.89 19.31 39.69
N LEU A 78 0.64 19.07 39.29
CA LEU A 78 -0.48 19.96 39.58
C LEU A 78 -1.31 19.43 40.75
N PRO A 79 -1.81 20.32 41.64
CA PRO A 79 -2.76 19.91 42.67
C PRO A 79 -4.01 19.32 42.01
N ARG A 80 -4.58 18.28 42.62
CA ARG A 80 -5.73 17.50 42.13
C ARG A 80 -6.89 18.43 41.69
N THR A 81 -6.87 18.78 40.42
CA THR A 81 -7.96 19.48 39.73
C THR A 81 -8.66 18.45 38.83
N ASN A 82 -9.98 18.56 38.68
CA ASN A 82 -10.74 17.78 37.69
C ASN A 82 -10.35 18.22 36.26
N MET A 83 -9.17 17.84 35.80
CA MET A 83 -8.74 18.09 34.41
C MET A 83 -9.03 16.86 33.57
N GLU A 84 -9.85 17.02 32.53
CA GLU A 84 -10.01 16.04 31.50
C GLU A 84 -8.86 16.20 30.48
N PHE A 85 -8.14 15.12 30.21
CA PHE A 85 -7.11 15.08 29.21
C PHE A 85 -7.56 14.25 28.00
N THR A 86 -7.47 14.85 26.82
CA THR A 86 -7.68 14.14 25.55
C THR A 86 -6.34 14.03 24.83
N PRO A 87 -5.83 12.81 24.58
CA PRO A 87 -4.59 12.62 23.83
C PRO A 87 -4.67 13.28 22.44
N ARG A 88 -3.59 13.94 22.05
CA ARG A 88 -3.51 14.56 20.73
C ARG A 88 -2.49 13.85 19.88
N ARG A 89 -2.89 13.49 18.66
CA ARG A 89 -1.97 12.98 17.67
C ARG A 89 -1.04 14.09 17.17
N ARG A 90 0.10 13.70 16.61
CA ARG A 90 0.95 14.61 15.82
C ARG A 90 0.24 15.01 14.52
N ASN A 91 0.55 16.20 14.02
CA ASN A 91 -0.10 16.77 12.82
C ASN A 91 0.85 16.93 11.64
N ASP A 92 2.07 16.42 11.73
CA ASP A 92 3.12 16.57 10.72
C ASP A 92 3.25 15.34 9.80
N ILE A 93 2.26 14.43 9.80
CA ILE A 93 2.17 13.31 8.87
C ILE A 93 1.16 13.65 7.79
N ASP A 94 1.61 13.67 6.52
CA ASP A 94 0.74 13.92 5.37
C ASP A 94 0.08 12.64 4.86
N PHE A 95 0.77 11.50 4.98
CA PHE A 95 0.24 10.18 4.60
C PHE A 95 0.96 9.04 5.32
N ILE A 96 0.32 7.86 5.28
CA ILE A 96 0.87 6.62 5.80
C ILE A 96 1.17 5.68 4.63
N PHE A 97 2.42 5.19 4.54
CA PHE A 97 2.76 4.06 3.69
C PHE A 97 2.59 2.76 4.47
N LEU A 98 1.64 1.94 4.04
CA LEU A 98 1.25 0.70 4.70
C LEU A 98 1.69 -0.52 3.90
N ILE A 99 2.46 -1.40 4.52
CA ILE A 99 2.73 -2.74 4.01
C ILE A 99 1.91 -3.71 4.87
N ALA A 100 0.91 -4.33 4.26
CA ALA A 100 -0.01 -5.24 4.97
C ALA A 100 -0.69 -6.19 3.98
N ASN A 101 -1.15 -7.33 4.48
CA ASN A 101 -2.12 -8.17 3.79
C ASN A 101 -3.56 -7.67 4.04
N PRO A 102 -4.60 -8.20 3.34
CA PRO A 102 -5.97 -7.72 3.51
C PRO A 102 -6.49 -7.84 4.95
N GLY A 103 -6.19 -8.95 5.64
CA GLY A 103 -6.60 -9.16 7.03
C GLY A 103 -6.02 -8.13 8.00
N GLN A 104 -4.73 -7.84 7.83
CA GLN A 104 -4.03 -6.81 8.60
C GLN A 104 -4.57 -5.41 8.30
N GLY A 105 -4.78 -5.09 7.02
CA GLY A 105 -5.32 -3.79 6.61
C GLY A 105 -6.70 -3.50 7.20
N ARG A 106 -7.58 -4.51 7.23
CA ARG A 106 -8.93 -4.42 7.84
C ARG A 106 -8.92 -4.12 9.33
N GLN A 107 -7.84 -4.41 10.02
CA GLN A 107 -7.69 -4.08 11.44
C GLN A 107 -6.93 -2.76 11.63
N ILE A 108 -5.85 -2.54 10.88
CA ILE A 108 -5.02 -1.34 11.00
C ILE A 108 -5.79 -0.08 10.62
N LYS A 109 -6.56 -0.09 9.52
CA LYS A 109 -7.26 1.12 9.04
C LYS A 109 -8.32 1.64 10.03
N PRO A 110 -9.22 0.81 10.60
CA PRO A 110 -10.12 1.26 11.66
C PRO A 110 -9.37 1.68 12.93
N THR A 111 -8.29 1.01 13.30
CA THR A 111 -7.49 1.38 14.47
C THR A 111 -6.83 2.75 14.29
N LEU A 112 -6.40 3.11 13.06
CA LEU A 112 -5.96 4.48 12.75
C LEU A 112 -7.09 5.49 13.01
N ALA A 113 -8.30 5.19 12.56
CA ALA A 113 -9.46 6.07 12.80
C ALA A 113 -9.78 6.20 14.29
N PHE A 114 -9.69 5.12 15.06
CA PHE A 114 -9.87 5.12 16.50
C PHE A 114 -8.87 6.05 17.22
N TYR A 115 -7.62 6.11 16.74
CA TYR A 115 -6.57 7.00 17.25
C TYR A 115 -6.50 8.34 16.48
N PHE A 116 -7.63 8.84 16.01
CA PHE A 116 -7.79 10.15 15.38
C PHE A 116 -6.98 10.35 14.08
N ALA A 117 -6.57 9.27 13.42
CA ALA A 117 -5.80 9.31 12.18
C ALA A 117 -6.61 8.79 10.96
N GLY A 118 -7.94 8.78 11.05
CA GLY A 118 -8.81 8.30 9.98
C GLY A 118 -8.82 9.16 8.72
N ASP A 119 -8.50 10.43 8.85
CA ASP A 119 -8.38 11.43 7.78
C ASP A 119 -7.04 11.37 7.02
N ILE A 120 -6.01 10.71 7.60
CA ILE A 120 -4.70 10.61 6.94
C ILE A 120 -4.80 9.62 5.78
N PRO A 121 -4.42 10.04 4.55
CA PRO A 121 -4.36 9.15 3.39
C PRO A 121 -3.44 7.95 3.63
N VAL A 122 -3.87 6.77 3.17
CA VAL A 122 -3.08 5.55 3.26
C VAL A 122 -2.76 5.07 1.85
N TYR A 123 -1.46 4.93 1.58
CA TYR A 123 -0.93 4.30 0.38
C TYR A 123 -0.36 2.94 0.74
N ALA A 124 -0.76 1.91 0.02
CA ALA A 124 -0.35 0.54 0.34
C ALA A 124 0.34 -0.15 -0.85
N THR A 125 0.97 -1.27 -0.54
CA THR A 125 1.51 -2.18 -1.55
C THR A 125 0.43 -3.07 -2.14
N ALA A 126 0.71 -3.71 -3.27
CA ALA A 126 -0.20 -4.66 -3.91
C ALA A 126 -0.71 -5.78 -2.98
N SER A 127 0.06 -6.12 -1.93
CA SER A 127 -0.31 -7.16 -0.97
C SER A 127 -1.59 -6.88 -0.17
N ILE A 128 -2.05 -5.62 -0.14
CA ILE A 128 -3.29 -5.22 0.53
C ILE A 128 -4.56 -5.80 -0.13
N TYR A 129 -4.45 -6.26 -1.37
CA TYR A 129 -5.55 -6.80 -2.15
C TYR A 129 -5.23 -8.21 -2.66
N ASP A 130 -6.12 -9.16 -2.43
CA ASP A 130 -6.01 -10.57 -2.83
C ASP A 130 -6.75 -10.93 -4.12
N GLY A 131 -7.40 -9.94 -4.75
CA GLY A 131 -8.20 -10.13 -5.94
C GLY A 131 -9.67 -10.45 -5.66
N LEU A 132 -10.10 -10.40 -4.40
CA LEU A 132 -11.48 -10.65 -4.01
C LEU A 132 -12.22 -9.35 -3.71
N ASN A 133 -13.22 -9.05 -4.53
CA ASN A 133 -14.16 -7.96 -4.28
C ASN A 133 -15.28 -8.46 -3.36
N ASN A 134 -15.01 -8.48 -2.06
CA ASN A 134 -16.00 -8.75 -1.05
C ASN A 134 -16.41 -7.44 -0.37
N GLN A 135 -17.51 -6.86 -0.82
CA GLN A 135 -17.97 -5.55 -0.38
C GLN A 135 -18.13 -5.46 1.14
N SER A 136 -18.70 -6.46 1.79
CA SER A 136 -18.90 -6.43 3.23
C SER A 136 -17.61 -6.55 4.03
N THR A 137 -16.69 -7.41 3.59
CA THR A 137 -15.44 -7.67 4.31
C THR A 137 -14.40 -6.55 4.09
N ASN A 138 -14.43 -5.89 2.93
CA ASN A 138 -13.43 -4.88 2.57
C ASN A 138 -13.85 -3.44 2.90
N GLN A 139 -14.99 -3.22 3.59
CA GLN A 139 -15.42 -1.88 4.01
C GLN A 139 -14.34 -1.15 4.81
N ASP A 140 -13.64 -1.88 5.67
CA ASP A 140 -12.57 -1.32 6.50
C ASP A 140 -11.34 -0.87 5.71
N LEU A 141 -11.21 -1.29 4.44
CA LEU A 141 -10.13 -0.86 3.56
C LEU A 141 -10.44 0.42 2.77
N ASN A 142 -11.66 0.95 2.88
CA ASN A 142 -12.09 2.11 2.11
C ASN A 142 -11.11 3.28 2.20
N GLY A 143 -10.85 3.89 1.05
CA GLY A 143 -9.95 5.02 0.91
C GLY A 143 -8.46 4.66 0.78
N ILE A 144 -8.06 3.41 1.02
CA ILE A 144 -6.67 2.99 0.78
C ILE A 144 -6.39 3.01 -0.73
N VAL A 145 -5.31 3.71 -1.11
CA VAL A 145 -4.77 3.74 -2.47
C VAL A 145 -3.63 2.73 -2.56
N PHE A 146 -3.59 1.95 -3.61
CA PHE A 146 -2.54 0.95 -3.80
C PHE A 146 -2.25 0.71 -5.29
N THR A 147 -1.13 0.06 -5.59
CA THR A 147 -0.81 -0.37 -6.95
C THR A 147 -0.95 -1.87 -7.07
N THR A 148 -1.56 -2.34 -8.15
CA THR A 148 -1.77 -3.78 -8.38
C THR A 148 -1.70 -4.13 -9.85
N GLU A 149 -1.61 -5.40 -10.15
CA GLU A 149 -1.62 -5.91 -11.51
C GLU A 149 -3.03 -5.78 -12.13
N PRO A 150 -3.16 -5.34 -13.41
CA PRO A 150 -4.44 -5.33 -14.13
C PRO A 150 -5.16 -6.67 -14.07
N TRP A 151 -4.42 -7.77 -14.17
CA TRP A 151 -4.94 -9.12 -14.06
C TRP A 151 -5.68 -9.41 -12.75
N VAL A 152 -5.24 -8.81 -11.67
CA VAL A 152 -5.88 -8.99 -10.36
C VAL A 152 -7.11 -8.09 -10.25
N LEU A 153 -7.01 -6.86 -10.75
CA LEU A 153 -8.05 -5.85 -10.65
C LEU A 153 -9.23 -6.11 -11.60
N ASN A 154 -8.92 -6.42 -12.87
CA ASN A 154 -9.92 -6.57 -13.91
C ASN A 154 -10.49 -8.00 -13.95
N SER A 155 -11.75 -8.16 -13.54
CA SER A 155 -12.47 -9.44 -13.62
C SER A 155 -13.04 -9.73 -15.00
N SER A 156 -13.13 -8.73 -15.87
CA SER A 156 -13.79 -8.80 -17.19
C SER A 156 -12.81 -9.05 -18.35
N ASP A 157 -11.52 -9.30 -18.07
CA ASP A 157 -10.55 -9.64 -19.13
C ASP A 157 -10.94 -10.96 -19.81
N PRO A 158 -11.16 -10.96 -21.16
CA PRO A 158 -11.55 -12.16 -21.90
C PRO A 158 -10.54 -13.31 -21.74
N LEU A 159 -9.24 -13.01 -21.74
CA LEU A 159 -8.19 -14.02 -21.55
C LEU A 159 -8.23 -14.60 -20.13
N LYS A 160 -8.51 -13.77 -19.13
CA LYS A 160 -8.69 -14.22 -17.75
C LYS A 160 -9.88 -15.16 -17.65
N THR A 161 -10.98 -14.83 -18.29
CA THR A 161 -12.16 -15.67 -18.33
C THR A 161 -11.89 -17.01 -18.99
N GLU A 162 -11.21 -17.03 -20.14
CA GLU A 162 -10.83 -18.25 -20.84
C GLU A 162 -9.88 -19.13 -20.01
N ILE A 163 -8.85 -18.54 -19.41
CA ILE A 163 -7.89 -19.27 -18.57
C ILE A 163 -8.56 -19.82 -17.30
N THR A 164 -9.43 -19.05 -16.66
CA THR A 164 -10.09 -19.49 -15.42
C THR A 164 -11.17 -20.54 -15.67
N SER A 165 -11.76 -20.62 -16.86
CA SER A 165 -12.68 -21.70 -17.24
C SER A 165 -11.95 -23.05 -17.41
N ASN A 166 -10.70 -23.03 -17.82
CA ASN A 166 -9.91 -24.22 -18.12
C ASN A 166 -8.94 -24.64 -16.99
N LEU A 167 -8.63 -23.74 -16.06
CA LEU A 167 -7.71 -23.98 -14.95
C LEU A 167 -8.42 -23.72 -13.62
N ARG A 168 -7.94 -24.40 -12.56
CA ARG A 168 -8.45 -24.15 -11.21
C ARG A 168 -8.34 -22.66 -10.83
N PRO A 169 -9.38 -22.06 -10.25
CA PRO A 169 -9.31 -20.71 -9.72
C PRO A 169 -8.18 -20.60 -8.72
N VAL A 170 -7.41 -19.52 -8.80
CA VAL A 170 -6.34 -19.19 -7.86
C VAL A 170 -6.49 -17.75 -7.40
N GLN A 171 -6.02 -17.44 -6.20
CA GLN A 171 -6.15 -16.13 -5.56
C GLN A 171 -4.80 -15.65 -5.02
N GLY A 172 -4.72 -14.38 -4.70
CA GLY A 172 -3.57 -13.76 -4.08
C GLY A 172 -2.28 -13.95 -4.90
N THR A 173 -1.22 -14.42 -4.26
CA THR A 173 0.10 -14.58 -4.87
C THR A 173 0.10 -15.51 -6.08
N LEU A 174 -0.66 -16.59 -6.06
CA LEU A 174 -0.73 -17.53 -7.20
C LEU A 174 -1.37 -16.90 -8.43
N GLN A 175 -2.36 -16.02 -8.26
CA GLN A 175 -2.95 -15.27 -9.35
C GLN A 175 -1.92 -14.32 -9.99
N ARG A 176 -1.09 -13.68 -9.20
CA ARG A 176 0.00 -12.80 -9.67
C ARG A 176 1.09 -13.59 -10.41
N LEU A 177 1.48 -14.75 -9.90
CA LEU A 177 2.42 -15.65 -10.58
C LEU A 177 1.87 -16.13 -11.92
N ARG A 178 0.58 -16.41 -12.01
CA ARG A 178 -0.09 -16.77 -13.28
C ARG A 178 0.00 -15.60 -14.29
N ALA A 179 -0.33 -14.40 -13.86
CA ALA A 179 -0.19 -13.19 -14.68
C ALA A 179 1.25 -13.00 -15.19
N MET A 180 2.23 -13.25 -14.33
CA MET A 180 3.65 -13.17 -14.68
C MET A 180 4.05 -14.22 -15.71
N GLY A 181 3.53 -15.45 -15.63
CA GLY A 181 3.73 -16.50 -16.64
C GLY A 181 3.15 -16.12 -18.00
N ILE A 182 1.95 -15.52 -18.01
CA ILE A 182 1.30 -15.03 -19.25
C ILE A 182 2.18 -13.97 -19.92
N ASP A 183 2.64 -12.99 -19.14
CA ASP A 183 3.47 -11.92 -19.69
C ASP A 183 4.85 -12.41 -20.12
N SER A 184 5.45 -13.37 -19.44
CA SER A 184 6.71 -13.99 -19.85
C SER A 184 6.59 -14.64 -21.24
N PHE A 185 5.47 -15.33 -21.48
CA PHE A 185 5.19 -15.92 -22.80
C PHE A 185 4.97 -14.84 -23.88
N ARG A 186 4.18 -13.80 -23.57
CA ARG A 186 3.92 -12.69 -24.49
C ARG A 186 5.18 -11.90 -24.82
N LEU A 187 6.02 -11.64 -23.84
CA LEU A 187 7.29 -10.93 -23.99
C LEU A 187 8.26 -11.70 -24.86
N TYR A 188 8.38 -13.03 -24.70
CA TYR A 188 9.28 -13.84 -25.48
C TYR A 188 9.10 -13.62 -26.99
N ALA A 189 7.86 -13.61 -27.46
CA ALA A 189 7.53 -13.38 -28.86
C ALA A 189 7.82 -11.94 -29.34
N ARG A 190 7.97 -10.98 -28.41
CA ARG A 190 8.08 -9.54 -28.71
C ARG A 190 9.40 -8.89 -28.28
N LEU A 191 10.30 -9.66 -27.68
CA LEU A 191 11.61 -9.14 -27.24
C LEU A 191 12.38 -8.46 -28.37
N ARG A 192 12.29 -9.01 -29.59
CA ARG A 192 12.95 -8.44 -30.76
C ARG A 192 12.36 -7.07 -31.13
N GLN A 193 11.05 -6.93 -31.09
CA GLN A 193 10.36 -5.66 -31.36
C GLN A 193 10.75 -4.57 -30.36
N PHE A 194 10.93 -4.93 -29.08
CA PHE A 194 11.48 -4.01 -28.08
C PHE A 194 12.94 -3.63 -28.38
N ALA A 195 13.78 -4.62 -28.71
CA ALA A 195 15.20 -4.39 -29.00
C ALA A 195 15.40 -3.49 -30.22
N ASP A 196 14.59 -3.70 -31.28
CA ASP A 196 14.60 -2.92 -32.50
C ASP A 196 13.84 -1.58 -32.38
N LYS A 197 13.31 -1.26 -31.18
CA LYS A 197 12.51 -0.06 -30.89
C LYS A 197 11.28 0.11 -31.79
N GLU A 198 10.69 -1.01 -32.24
CA GLU A 198 9.43 -1.01 -32.99
C GLU A 198 8.23 -0.77 -32.07
N ILE A 199 8.37 -1.15 -30.79
CA ILE A 199 7.39 -0.90 -29.75
C ILE A 199 8.07 -0.33 -28.49
N ASP A 200 7.45 0.66 -27.85
CA ASP A 200 7.95 1.26 -26.61
C ASP A 200 7.38 0.58 -25.37
N SER A 201 6.17 0.06 -25.47
CA SER A 201 5.47 -0.59 -24.36
C SER A 201 4.48 -1.66 -24.83
N LEU A 202 4.14 -2.55 -23.90
CA LEU A 202 3.17 -3.62 -24.10
C LEU A 202 2.21 -3.65 -22.91
N GLN A 203 0.91 -3.64 -23.17
CA GLN A 203 -0.10 -3.87 -22.14
C GLN A 203 -0.10 -5.37 -21.77
N GLY A 204 0.38 -5.66 -20.57
CA GLY A 204 0.49 -7.00 -20.03
C GLY A 204 -0.56 -7.32 -18.98
N ALA A 205 -0.60 -8.58 -18.57
CA ALA A 205 -1.39 -9.04 -17.45
C ALA A 205 -0.88 -8.49 -16.10
N THR A 206 0.43 -8.21 -16.03
CA THR A 206 1.06 -7.69 -14.80
C THR A 206 1.20 -6.17 -14.78
N GLY A 207 0.79 -5.47 -15.82
CA GLY A 207 0.92 -4.02 -15.96
C GLY A 207 1.46 -3.61 -17.32
N THR A 208 1.71 -2.34 -17.51
CA THR A 208 2.38 -1.84 -18.72
C THR A 208 3.87 -2.18 -18.66
N LEU A 209 4.32 -2.97 -19.61
CA LEU A 209 5.70 -3.46 -19.72
C LEU A 209 6.47 -2.59 -20.70
N SER A 210 7.71 -2.24 -20.35
CA SER A 210 8.65 -1.53 -21.21
C SER A 210 10.04 -2.11 -21.03
N MET A 211 10.93 -1.91 -22.01
CA MET A 211 12.30 -2.37 -21.92
C MET A 211 13.25 -1.19 -21.96
N SER A 212 14.20 -1.15 -21.04
CA SER A 212 15.27 -0.16 -21.03
C SER A 212 16.37 -0.54 -22.05
N GLU A 213 17.26 0.40 -22.36
CA GLU A 213 18.35 0.21 -23.32
C GLU A 213 19.32 -0.94 -22.95
N ASN A 214 19.44 -1.25 -21.67
CA ASN A 214 20.24 -2.38 -21.15
C ASN A 214 19.46 -3.70 -21.08
N GLY A 215 18.28 -3.79 -21.71
CA GLY A 215 17.48 -5.01 -21.83
C GLY A 215 16.69 -5.39 -20.55
N ILE A 216 16.60 -4.49 -19.58
CA ILE A 216 15.79 -4.73 -18.36
C ILE A 216 14.33 -4.43 -18.66
N ILE A 217 13.46 -5.38 -18.33
CA ILE A 217 12.01 -5.19 -18.41
C ILE A 217 11.52 -4.45 -17.16
N HIS A 218 10.93 -3.31 -17.38
CA HIS A 218 10.22 -2.52 -16.37
C HIS A 218 8.73 -2.80 -16.44
N ARG A 219 8.07 -2.70 -15.28
CA ARG A 219 6.65 -2.93 -15.15
C ARG A 219 6.01 -1.77 -14.39
N ASN A 220 4.99 -1.18 -14.98
CA ASN A 220 4.17 -0.16 -14.35
C ASN A 220 2.80 -0.75 -14.02
N LEU A 221 2.48 -0.81 -12.72
CA LEU A 221 1.23 -1.36 -12.19
C LEU A 221 0.10 -0.33 -12.32
N ASP A 222 -1.13 -0.80 -12.37
CA ASP A 222 -2.31 0.06 -12.29
C ASP A 222 -2.49 0.61 -10.87
N VAL A 223 -3.07 1.79 -10.78
CA VAL A 223 -3.44 2.40 -9.50
C VAL A 223 -4.87 2.01 -9.18
N ALA A 224 -5.11 1.61 -7.94
CA ALA A 224 -6.43 1.25 -7.47
C ALA A 224 -6.72 1.92 -6.11
N ARG A 225 -8.02 2.06 -5.82
CA ARG A 225 -8.52 2.53 -4.53
C ARG A 225 -9.69 1.66 -4.09
N PHE A 226 -9.79 1.41 -2.80
CA PHE A 226 -11.01 0.80 -2.25
C PHE A 226 -12.12 1.84 -2.12
N VAL A 227 -13.26 1.56 -2.77
CA VAL A 227 -14.49 2.36 -2.72
C VAL A 227 -15.65 1.42 -2.40
N ASN A 228 -16.33 1.65 -1.29
CA ASN A 228 -17.42 0.79 -0.82
C ASN A 228 -17.05 -0.70 -0.76
N GLY A 229 -15.85 -1.00 -0.29
CA GLY A 229 -15.32 -2.38 -0.18
C GLY A 229 -14.91 -3.04 -1.50
N ILE A 230 -14.93 -2.29 -2.60
CA ILE A 230 -14.54 -2.78 -3.92
C ILE A 230 -13.24 -2.08 -4.35
N ALA A 231 -12.28 -2.85 -4.83
CA ALA A 231 -11.09 -2.30 -5.46
C ALA A 231 -11.45 -1.79 -6.86
N THR A 232 -11.36 -0.49 -7.07
CA THR A 232 -11.64 0.19 -8.33
C THR A 232 -10.39 0.83 -8.86
N GLU A 233 -10.24 0.85 -10.19
CA GLU A 233 -9.17 1.60 -10.84
C GLU A 233 -9.27 3.08 -10.46
N ALA A 234 -8.14 3.69 -10.15
CA ALA A 234 -8.03 5.09 -9.83
C ALA A 234 -7.10 5.76 -10.86
N GLU A 235 -7.44 6.98 -11.27
CA GLU A 235 -6.57 7.75 -12.14
C GLU A 235 -5.22 8.01 -11.44
N SER A 236 -4.13 7.78 -12.18
CA SER A 236 -2.79 8.22 -11.78
C SER A 236 -2.72 9.73 -11.99
N SER A 237 -3.03 10.48 -10.95
CA SER A 237 -2.90 11.95 -10.94
C SER A 237 -1.45 12.39 -11.04
#